data_4f4556b3491d8196a5bb4da45f4b3dd9
#
_entry.id   4f4556b3491d8196a5bb4da45f4b3dd9
#
_cell.length_a   1.000
_cell.length_b   1.000
_cell.length_c   1.000
_cell.angle_alpha   90.00
_cell.angle_beta   90.00
_cell.angle_gamma   90.00
#
_symmetry.space_group_name_H-M   'P 1'
#
loop_
_entity.id
_entity.type
_entity.pdbx_description
1 polymer ?
#
loop_
_entity_poly.entity_id
_entity_poly.type
_entity_poly.pdbx_seq_one_letter_code
_entity_poly.pdbx_strand_id
1 'polypeptide(L)'
;MRFLIKVSFPIEAGNKAAKEGFKAIPKILEEQKPEAAYFIADNGMRTGVLIINMNDASELPKIAEPWFLALNARIEATPAMVPEDLQKAAPAIEQAVKTYG
;
A
#
# COMPACT_ATOMS: atom_id res chain seq x y z
N MET A 1 -2.71 -10.57 -7.48
CA MET A 1 -1.54 -10.50 -6.60
C MET A 1 -1.71 -9.37 -5.62
N ARG A 2 -1.53 -9.64 -4.34
CA ARG A 2 -1.70 -8.63 -3.29
C ARG A 2 -0.46 -7.77 -3.12
N PHE A 3 -0.71 -6.49 -2.89
CA PHE A 3 0.34 -5.54 -2.51
C PHE A 3 -0.07 -4.83 -1.23
N LEU A 4 0.89 -4.64 -0.35
CA LEU A 4 0.74 -3.71 0.77
C LEU A 4 1.22 -2.36 0.27
N ILE A 5 0.31 -1.40 0.27
CA ILE A 5 0.58 -0.03 -0.16
C ILE A 5 0.63 0.84 1.08
N LYS A 6 1.78 1.45 1.30
CA LYS A 6 1.95 2.40 2.40
C LYS A 6 1.94 3.80 1.83
N VAL A 7 1.00 4.60 2.28
CA VAL A 7 0.79 5.97 1.80
C VAL A 7 1.13 6.92 2.94
N SER A 8 2.27 7.60 2.84
CA SER A 8 2.70 8.54 3.88
C SER A 8 2.38 9.96 3.47
N PHE A 9 1.67 10.69 4.33
CA PHE A 9 1.28 12.07 4.05
C PHE A 9 2.29 13.02 4.68
N PRO A 10 2.89 13.93 3.89
CA PRO A 10 3.71 14.99 4.48
C PRO A 10 2.90 15.78 5.50
N ILE A 11 3.57 16.25 6.55
CA ILE A 11 2.88 16.94 7.65
C ILE A 11 2.03 18.11 7.14
N GLU A 12 2.61 18.97 6.31
CA GLU A 12 1.88 20.14 5.79
C GLU A 12 0.68 19.76 4.92
N ALA A 13 0.89 18.81 3.99
CA ALA A 13 -0.19 18.36 3.13
C ALA A 13 -1.29 17.65 3.94
N GLY A 14 -0.91 16.87 4.93
CA GLY A 14 -1.85 16.22 5.83
C GLY A 14 -2.66 17.21 6.65
N ASN A 15 -2.01 18.26 7.16
CA ASN A 15 -2.69 19.33 7.90
C ASN A 15 -3.68 20.08 7.01
N LYS A 16 -3.28 20.37 5.78
CA LYS A 16 -4.17 21.03 4.82
C LYS A 16 -5.37 20.14 4.52
N ALA A 17 -5.14 18.87 4.26
CA ALA A 17 -6.21 17.90 4.02
C ALA A 17 -7.17 17.81 5.22
N ALA A 18 -6.64 17.80 6.44
CA ALA A 18 -7.46 17.78 7.65
C ALA A 18 -8.37 18.99 7.75
N LYS A 19 -7.83 20.19 7.47
CA LYS A 19 -8.62 21.42 7.48
C LYS A 19 -9.71 21.41 6.42
N GLU A 20 -9.52 20.68 5.34
CA GLU A 20 -10.49 20.53 4.26
C GLU A 20 -11.42 19.31 4.48
N GLY A 21 -11.31 18.63 5.61
CA GLY A 21 -12.16 17.49 5.97
C GLY A 21 -11.79 16.18 5.27
N PHE A 22 -10.55 16.04 4.81
CA PHE A 22 -10.06 14.81 4.15
C PHE A 22 -10.92 14.35 2.97
N LYS A 23 -11.45 15.29 2.20
CA LYS A 23 -12.43 14.99 1.14
C LYS A 23 -11.93 14.01 0.06
N ALA A 24 -10.63 14.03 -0.25
CA ALA A 24 -10.09 13.19 -1.29
C ALA A 24 -10.01 11.70 -0.88
N ILE A 25 -9.79 11.42 0.40
CA ILE A 25 -9.54 10.05 0.87
C ILE A 25 -10.72 9.11 0.61
N PRO A 26 -11.96 9.43 1.02
CA PRO A 26 -13.08 8.54 0.72
C PRO A 26 -13.28 8.30 -0.77
N LYS A 27 -13.07 9.32 -1.59
CA LYS A 27 -13.20 9.20 -3.04
C LYS A 27 -12.17 8.26 -3.63
N ILE A 28 -10.91 8.38 -3.20
CA ILE A 28 -9.85 7.50 -3.67
C ILE A 28 -10.12 6.06 -3.25
N LEU A 29 -10.51 5.83 -2.00
CA LEU A 29 -10.81 4.50 -1.48
C LEU A 29 -11.98 3.86 -2.24
N GLU A 30 -13.00 4.64 -2.58
CA GLU A 30 -14.12 4.15 -3.36
C GLU A 30 -13.70 3.71 -4.76
N GLU A 31 -12.80 4.44 -5.39
CA GLU A 31 -12.28 4.10 -6.72
C GLU A 31 -11.37 2.86 -6.68
N GLN A 32 -10.52 2.76 -5.66
CA GLN A 32 -9.49 1.71 -5.58
C GLN A 32 -9.98 0.43 -4.94
N LYS A 33 -11.02 0.50 -4.13
CA LYS A 33 -11.64 -0.67 -3.46
C LYS A 33 -10.61 -1.60 -2.83
N PRO A 34 -9.80 -1.12 -1.89
CA PRO A 34 -8.82 -1.99 -1.25
C PRO A 34 -9.50 -3.13 -0.48
N GLU A 35 -8.82 -4.27 -0.40
CA GLU A 35 -9.26 -5.41 0.39
C GLU A 35 -9.31 -5.03 1.88
N ALA A 36 -8.36 -4.21 2.32
CA ALA A 36 -8.29 -3.66 3.66
C ALA A 36 -7.65 -2.28 3.62
N ALA A 37 -8.06 -1.40 4.52
CA ALA A 37 -7.51 -0.06 4.63
C ALA A 37 -7.43 0.32 6.11
N TYR A 38 -6.25 0.75 6.55
CA TYR A 38 -6.00 1.22 7.91
C TYR A 38 -5.27 2.54 7.86
N PHE A 39 -5.53 3.39 8.83
CA PHE A 39 -4.83 4.66 8.97
C PHE A 39 -4.14 4.69 10.33
N ILE A 40 -2.85 5.00 10.29
CA ILE A 40 -1.97 4.97 11.46
C ILE A 40 -1.12 6.22 11.53
N ALA A 41 -0.47 6.44 12.65
CA ALA A 41 0.62 7.39 12.77
C ALA A 41 1.92 6.57 12.70
N ASP A 42 2.67 6.75 11.62
CA ASP A 42 3.94 6.05 11.41
C ASP A 42 5.07 7.07 11.36
N ASN A 43 6.03 6.93 12.25
CA ASN A 43 7.10 7.92 12.40
C ASN A 43 6.56 9.34 12.58
N GLY A 44 5.43 9.46 13.30
CA GLY A 44 4.81 10.76 13.56
C GLY A 44 4.07 11.37 12.39
N MET A 45 3.88 10.62 11.31
CA MET A 45 3.15 11.10 10.13
C MET A 45 1.88 10.30 9.89
N ARG A 46 0.84 11.00 9.43
CA ARG A 46 -0.39 10.33 9.01
C ARG A 46 -0.08 9.37 7.87
N THR A 47 -0.48 8.12 8.03
CA THR A 47 -0.12 7.06 7.08
C THR A 47 -1.31 6.16 6.80
N GLY A 48 -1.57 5.89 5.53
CA GLY A 48 -2.52 4.86 5.13
C GLY A 48 -1.80 3.56 4.82
N VAL A 49 -2.36 2.45 5.26
CA VAL A 49 -1.87 1.11 4.93
C VAL A 49 -3.01 0.38 4.24
N LEU A 50 -2.80 0.08 2.96
CA LEU A 50 -3.83 -0.51 2.11
C LEU A 50 -3.37 -1.87 1.59
N ILE A 51 -4.31 -2.80 1.46
CA ILE A 51 -4.06 -4.05 0.75
C ILE A 51 -4.83 -3.97 -0.55
N ILE A 52 -4.11 -4.01 -1.66
CA ILE A 52 -4.70 -3.83 -3.00
C ILE A 52 -4.22 -4.93 -3.92
N ASN A 53 -5.15 -5.47 -4.72
CA ASN A 53 -4.81 -6.43 -5.76
C ASN A 53 -4.39 -5.69 -7.02
N MET A 54 -3.27 -6.11 -7.58
CA MET A 54 -2.81 -5.67 -8.89
C MET A 54 -2.32 -6.89 -9.66
N ASN A 55 -2.68 -6.99 -10.93
CA ASN A 55 -2.29 -8.11 -11.79
C ASN A 55 -1.16 -7.73 -12.73
N ASP A 56 -0.95 -6.44 -12.95
CA ASP A 56 -0.01 -5.93 -13.92
C ASP A 56 0.69 -4.70 -13.35
N ALA A 57 1.97 -4.55 -13.63
CA ALA A 57 2.76 -3.42 -13.16
C ALA A 57 2.21 -2.08 -13.64
N SER A 58 1.54 -2.06 -14.79
CA SER A 58 0.94 -0.84 -15.33
C SER A 58 -0.21 -0.30 -14.49
N GLU A 59 -0.74 -1.11 -13.56
CA GLU A 59 -1.78 -0.66 -12.63
C GLU A 59 -1.23 0.20 -11.49
N LEU A 60 0.08 0.21 -11.28
CA LEU A 60 0.68 0.97 -10.18
C LEU A 60 0.39 2.48 -10.26
N PRO A 61 0.53 3.14 -11.42
CA PRO A 61 0.17 4.57 -11.49
C PRO A 61 -1.30 4.84 -11.19
N LYS A 62 -2.19 3.94 -11.58
CA LYS A 62 -3.61 4.07 -11.28
C LYS A 62 -3.86 4.13 -9.78
N ILE A 63 -3.08 3.38 -9.01
CA ILE A 63 -3.18 3.36 -7.55
C ILE A 63 -2.44 4.55 -6.93
N ALA A 64 -1.22 4.82 -7.40
CA ALA A 64 -0.33 5.79 -6.74
C ALA A 64 -0.66 7.25 -7.07
N GLU A 65 -0.98 7.55 -8.33
CA GLU A 65 -1.16 8.93 -8.78
C GLU A 65 -2.23 9.73 -8.03
N PRO A 66 -3.41 9.16 -7.71
CA PRO A 66 -4.38 9.90 -6.90
C PRO A 66 -3.82 10.37 -5.56
N TRP A 67 -3.00 9.53 -4.92
CA TRP A 67 -2.38 9.89 -3.65
C TRP A 67 -1.28 10.93 -3.82
N PHE A 68 -0.47 10.81 -4.88
CA PHE A 68 0.56 11.81 -5.20
C PHE A 68 -0.06 13.18 -5.41
N LEU A 69 -1.08 13.23 -6.24
CA LEU A 69 -1.67 14.50 -6.66
C LEU A 69 -2.53 15.13 -5.57
N ALA A 70 -3.34 14.33 -4.88
CA ALA A 70 -4.26 14.88 -3.88
C ALA A 70 -3.57 15.25 -2.57
N LEU A 71 -2.52 14.52 -2.17
CA LEU A 71 -1.95 14.65 -0.82
C LEU A 71 -0.44 14.78 -0.79
N ASN A 72 0.20 14.91 -1.94
CA ASN A 72 1.68 14.91 -2.03
C ASN A 72 2.29 13.72 -1.30
N ALA A 73 1.61 12.58 -1.33
CA ALA A 73 1.99 11.41 -0.56
C ALA A 73 3.24 10.74 -1.10
N ARG A 74 3.93 10.02 -0.21
CA ARG A 74 4.97 9.07 -0.58
C ARG A 74 4.33 7.69 -0.61
N ILE A 75 4.60 6.92 -1.66
CA ILE A 75 4.04 5.58 -1.84
C ILE A 75 5.14 4.53 -1.77
N GLU A 76 4.92 3.51 -0.95
CA GLU A 76 5.72 2.30 -0.96
C GLU A 76 4.79 1.12 -1.28
N ALA A 77 5.12 0.39 -2.34
CA ALA A 77 4.32 -0.76 -2.77
C ALA A 77 5.16 -2.03 -2.61
N THR A 78 4.68 -2.95 -1.80
CA THR A 78 5.39 -4.19 -1.49
C THR A 78 4.50 -5.38 -1.76
N PRO A 79 4.96 -6.39 -2.55
CA PRO A 79 4.20 -7.63 -2.69
C PRO A 79 3.97 -8.26 -1.33
N ALA A 80 2.74 -8.71 -1.09
CA ALA A 80 2.35 -9.31 0.18
C ALA A 80 1.88 -10.74 -0.04
N MET A 81 2.33 -11.65 0.80
CA MET A 81 1.96 -13.05 0.75
C MET A 81 0.92 -13.37 1.82
N VAL A 82 -0.04 -14.21 1.48
CA VAL A 82 -0.88 -14.88 2.46
C VAL A 82 -0.26 -16.24 2.81
N PRO A 83 -0.71 -16.92 3.88
CA PRO A 83 -0.13 -18.22 4.27
C PRO A 83 -0.08 -19.24 3.15
N GLU A 84 -1.06 -19.28 2.26
CA GLU A 84 -1.09 -20.18 1.12
C GLU A 84 0.05 -19.92 0.14
N ASP A 85 0.42 -18.67 -0.05
CA ASP A 85 1.55 -18.30 -0.90
C ASP A 85 2.86 -18.81 -0.31
N LEU A 86 2.97 -18.73 1.02
CA LEU A 86 4.14 -19.23 1.73
C LEU A 86 4.28 -20.73 1.59
N GLN A 87 3.16 -21.46 1.65
CA GLN A 87 3.15 -22.91 1.43
C GLN A 87 3.61 -23.26 0.00
N LYS A 88 3.17 -22.51 -0.99
CA LYS A 88 3.62 -22.70 -2.38
C LYS A 88 5.09 -22.43 -2.54
N ALA A 89 5.66 -21.56 -1.72
CA ALA A 89 7.09 -21.23 -1.75
C ALA A 89 7.97 -22.27 -1.03
N ALA A 90 7.38 -23.16 -0.25
CA ALA A 90 8.14 -24.11 0.56
C ALA A 90 9.17 -24.91 -0.23
N PRO A 91 8.87 -25.46 -1.42
CA PRO A 91 9.88 -26.20 -2.19
C PRO A 91 11.10 -25.36 -2.56
N ALA A 92 10.91 -24.08 -2.89
CA ALA A 92 12.02 -23.18 -3.20
C ALA A 92 12.87 -22.90 -1.95
N ILE A 93 12.23 -22.75 -0.80
CA ILE A 93 12.91 -22.54 0.47
C ILE A 93 13.74 -23.78 0.82
N GLU A 94 13.16 -24.97 0.69
CA GLU A 94 13.88 -26.23 0.94
C GLU A 94 15.10 -26.37 0.02
N GLN A 95 14.95 -26.02 -1.24
CA GLN A 95 16.07 -26.06 -2.18
C GLN A 95 17.18 -25.09 -1.78
N ALA A 96 16.83 -23.90 -1.32
CA ALA A 96 17.79 -22.92 -0.84
C ALA A 96 18.54 -23.45 0.39
N VAL A 97 17.83 -24.10 1.31
CA VAL A 97 18.45 -24.72 2.49
C VAL A 97 19.46 -25.79 2.06
N LYS A 98 19.12 -26.64 1.09
CA LYS A 98 20.03 -27.67 0.58
C LYS A 98 21.29 -27.08 -0.05
N THR A 99 21.18 -25.96 -0.71
CA THR A 99 22.30 -25.35 -1.42
C THR A 99 23.16 -24.47 -0.52
N TYR A 100 22.56 -23.73 0.39
CA TYR A 100 23.23 -22.68 1.19
C TYR A 100 23.18 -22.87 2.70
N GLY A 101 22.36 -23.77 3.16
CA GLY A 101 22.13 -23.98 4.59
C GLY A 101 23.16 -24.87 5.33
#